data_7d422653c50abcdf5259851e08caec5b
#
_entry.id   7d422653c50abcdf5259851e08caec5b
#
_cell.length_a   1.000
_cell.length_b   1.000
_cell.length_c   1.000
_cell.angle_alpha   90.00
_cell.angle_beta   90.00
_cell.angle_gamma   90.00
#
_symmetry.space_group_name_H-M   'P 1'
#
loop_
_entity.id
_entity.type
_entity.pdbx_description
1 polymer ?
#
loop_
_entity_poly.entity_id
_entity_poly.type
_entity_poly.pdbx_seq_one_letter_code
_entity_poly.pdbx_strand_id
1 'polypeptide(L)'
;MKVRTRFAPSPTGHIHVGNVRTALFAWILARQKNGTYILRIEDTDQQRYVDNATELIYETLKWLGLNWDEGPDIGGSFGPYIQSQRKARHLEWAQKLIDEGLAYADPYTREEVDNFRQQAKASKKPFL
;
A
#
# COMPACT_ATOMS: atom_id res chain seq x y z
N MET A 1 -20.49 9.81 -11.46
CA MET A 1 -19.08 9.45 -11.21
C MET A 1 -18.96 7.94 -11.20
N LYS A 2 -18.06 7.33 -11.95
CA LYS A 2 -17.87 5.88 -11.96
C LYS A 2 -17.18 5.43 -10.67
N VAL A 3 -17.72 4.42 -9.99
CA VAL A 3 -17.11 3.88 -8.76
C VAL A 3 -15.77 3.23 -9.07
N ARG A 4 -14.77 3.53 -8.26
CA ARG A 4 -13.44 2.93 -8.35
C ARG A 4 -13.06 2.41 -6.98
N THR A 5 -12.78 1.14 -6.88
CA THR A 5 -12.34 0.49 -5.64
C THR A 5 -10.92 -0.06 -5.80
N ARG A 6 -10.26 -0.31 -4.68
CA ARG A 6 -8.87 -0.77 -4.72
C ARG A 6 -8.62 -1.81 -3.65
N PHE A 7 -7.90 -2.85 -4.02
CA PHE A 7 -7.17 -3.70 -3.10
C PHE A 7 -5.68 -3.36 -3.20
N ALA A 8 -5.02 -3.17 -2.06
CA ALA A 8 -3.66 -2.68 -1.98
C ALA A 8 -2.80 -3.55 -1.04
N PRO A 9 -2.47 -4.78 -1.44
CA PRO A 9 -1.67 -5.68 -0.63
C PRO A 9 -0.20 -5.29 -0.62
N SER A 10 0.48 -5.56 0.51
CA SER A 10 1.94 -5.51 0.60
C SER A 10 2.51 -6.89 0.28
N PRO A 11 3.59 -7.00 -0.52
CA PRO A 11 4.21 -8.27 -0.91
C PRO A 11 5.14 -8.79 0.20
N THR A 12 4.59 -9.03 1.40
CA THR A 12 5.31 -9.44 2.60
C THR A 12 5.11 -10.92 2.94
N GLY A 13 4.67 -11.71 1.98
CA GLY A 13 4.43 -13.15 2.10
C GLY A 13 3.09 -13.60 1.53
N HIS A 14 2.61 -14.74 2.01
CA HIS A 14 1.35 -15.31 1.53
C HIS A 14 0.13 -14.44 1.90
N ILE A 15 -0.82 -14.36 0.98
CA ILE A 15 -2.15 -13.79 1.27
C ILE A 15 -2.87 -14.72 2.25
N HIS A 16 -3.38 -14.15 3.34
CA HIS A 16 -4.27 -14.86 4.26
C HIS A 16 -5.74 -14.47 4.04
N VAL A 17 -6.66 -15.23 4.62
CA VAL A 17 -8.11 -15.05 4.45
C VAL A 17 -8.60 -13.62 4.76
N GLY A 18 -7.96 -12.92 5.69
CA GLY A 18 -8.29 -11.52 6.00
C GLY A 18 -8.01 -10.57 4.84
N ASN A 19 -6.91 -10.77 4.12
CA ASN A 19 -6.60 -10.00 2.90
C ASN A 19 -7.62 -10.31 1.79
N VAL A 20 -7.94 -11.60 1.60
CA VAL A 20 -8.95 -12.05 0.62
C VAL A 20 -10.31 -11.41 0.91
N ARG A 21 -10.74 -11.38 2.16
CA ARG A 21 -11.98 -10.71 2.56
C ARG A 21 -12.00 -9.25 2.14
N THR A 22 -10.90 -8.52 2.38
CA THR A 22 -10.80 -7.11 2.00
C THR A 22 -10.84 -6.93 0.48
N ALA A 23 -10.14 -7.79 -0.27
CA ALA A 23 -10.19 -7.82 -1.73
C ALA A 23 -11.61 -8.07 -2.24
N LEU A 24 -12.30 -9.06 -1.66
CA LEU A 24 -13.66 -9.46 -2.04
C LEU A 24 -14.66 -8.32 -1.88
N PHE A 25 -14.65 -7.59 -0.75
CA PHE A 25 -15.56 -6.45 -0.54
C PHE A 25 -15.32 -5.34 -1.58
N ALA A 26 -14.06 -5.02 -1.85
CA ALA A 26 -13.72 -4.02 -2.86
C ALA A 26 -14.17 -4.47 -4.27
N TRP A 27 -13.98 -5.73 -4.60
CA TRP A 27 -14.37 -6.34 -5.87
C TRP A 27 -15.90 -6.35 -6.03
N ILE A 28 -16.64 -6.81 -5.01
CA ILE A 28 -18.13 -6.84 -5.03
C ILE A 28 -18.68 -5.45 -5.29
N LEU A 29 -18.20 -4.43 -4.55
CA LEU A 29 -18.68 -3.07 -4.73
C LEU A 29 -18.43 -2.54 -6.13
N ALA A 30 -17.23 -2.81 -6.70
CA ALA A 30 -16.94 -2.43 -8.08
C ALA A 30 -17.92 -3.12 -9.05
N ARG A 31 -18.14 -4.42 -8.92
CA ARG A 31 -19.01 -5.18 -9.82
C ARG A 31 -20.48 -4.77 -9.70
N GLN A 32 -21.00 -4.59 -8.48
CA GLN A 32 -22.36 -4.11 -8.25
C GLN A 32 -22.66 -2.74 -8.86
N LYS A 33 -21.64 -1.87 -8.93
CA LYS A 33 -21.79 -0.50 -9.43
C LYS A 33 -21.29 -0.33 -10.87
N ASN A 34 -21.01 -1.41 -11.59
CA ASN A 34 -20.37 -1.37 -12.91
C ASN A 34 -19.13 -0.48 -12.89
N GLY A 35 -18.38 -0.53 -11.79
CA GLY A 35 -17.21 0.26 -11.49
C GLY A 35 -15.90 -0.37 -11.98
N THR A 36 -14.81 0.12 -11.46
CA THR A 36 -13.45 -0.36 -11.76
C THR A 36 -12.82 -0.90 -10.48
N TYR A 37 -12.35 -2.13 -10.50
CA TYR A 37 -11.57 -2.73 -9.41
C TYR A 37 -10.08 -2.69 -9.74
N ILE A 38 -9.29 -2.15 -8.83
CA ILE A 38 -7.86 -1.84 -9.02
C ILE A 38 -7.03 -2.70 -8.09
N LEU A 39 -5.97 -3.30 -8.61
CA LEU A 39 -4.91 -3.90 -7.81
C LEU A 39 -3.71 -2.94 -7.77
N ARG A 40 -3.23 -2.59 -6.56
CA ARG A 40 -2.00 -1.81 -6.38
C ARG A 40 -1.09 -2.50 -5.37
N ILE A 41 0.11 -2.84 -5.77
CA ILE A 41 1.11 -3.44 -4.89
C ILE A 41 1.76 -2.34 -4.04
N GLU A 42 1.70 -2.50 -2.72
CA GLU A 42 2.32 -1.58 -1.76
C GLU A 42 3.61 -2.18 -1.20
N ASP A 43 4.69 -2.02 -1.95
CA ASP A 43 6.02 -2.56 -1.74
C ASP A 43 6.97 -1.61 -0.98
N THR A 44 6.43 -0.70 -0.18
CA THR A 44 7.23 0.31 0.54
C THR A 44 8.07 -0.26 1.67
N ASP A 45 7.69 -1.40 2.25
CA ASP A 45 8.44 -2.08 3.29
C ASP A 45 9.43 -3.09 2.68
N GLN A 46 10.58 -2.59 2.26
CA GLN A 46 11.64 -3.38 1.62
C GLN A 46 12.28 -4.41 2.58
N GLN A 47 12.16 -4.24 3.89
CA GLN A 47 12.70 -5.19 4.87
C GLN A 47 11.87 -6.46 4.99
N ARG A 48 10.57 -6.37 4.69
CA ARG A 48 9.63 -7.50 4.71
C ARG A 48 9.24 -7.97 3.31
N TYR A 49 9.90 -7.45 2.29
CA TYR A 49 9.68 -7.93 0.93
C TYR A 49 10.07 -9.41 0.80
N VAL A 50 9.19 -10.19 0.19
CA VAL A 50 9.43 -11.62 -0.07
C VAL A 50 9.42 -11.84 -1.58
N ASP A 51 10.45 -12.49 -2.07
CA ASP A 51 10.53 -12.87 -3.49
C ASP A 51 9.29 -13.67 -3.90
N ASN A 52 8.81 -13.44 -5.11
CA ASN A 52 7.60 -14.05 -5.68
C ASN A 52 6.28 -13.76 -4.95
N ALA A 53 6.26 -12.90 -3.89
CA ALA A 53 5.01 -12.59 -3.19
C ALA A 53 4.01 -11.84 -4.08
N THR A 54 4.48 -11.03 -5.02
CA THR A 54 3.61 -10.34 -5.99
C THR A 54 2.93 -11.33 -6.92
N GLU A 55 3.66 -12.31 -7.43
CA GLU A 55 3.14 -13.39 -8.28
C GLU A 55 2.10 -14.23 -7.54
N LEU A 56 2.38 -14.58 -6.28
CA LEU A 56 1.43 -15.30 -5.43
C LEU A 56 0.14 -14.51 -5.18
N ILE A 57 0.23 -13.18 -5.07
CA ILE A 57 -0.95 -12.31 -4.99
C ILE A 57 -1.78 -12.44 -6.27
N TYR A 58 -1.16 -12.35 -7.44
CA TYR A 58 -1.86 -12.46 -8.72
C TYR A 58 -2.52 -13.82 -8.88
N GLU A 59 -1.79 -14.91 -8.62
CA GLU A 59 -2.30 -16.27 -8.73
C GLU A 59 -3.48 -16.51 -7.79
N THR A 60 -3.36 -16.10 -6.52
CA THR A 60 -4.42 -16.26 -5.53
C THR A 60 -5.69 -15.51 -5.93
N LEU A 61 -5.58 -14.25 -6.36
CA LEU A 61 -6.74 -13.46 -6.76
C LEU A 61 -7.38 -14.01 -8.03
N LYS A 62 -6.59 -14.44 -9.02
CA LYS A 62 -7.09 -15.09 -10.25
C LYS A 62 -7.79 -16.41 -9.95
N TRP A 63 -7.23 -17.24 -9.08
CA TRP A 63 -7.83 -18.51 -8.65
C TRP A 63 -9.20 -18.31 -7.97
N LEU A 64 -9.33 -17.22 -7.20
CA LEU A 64 -10.59 -16.83 -6.55
C LEU A 64 -11.58 -16.13 -7.50
N GLY A 65 -11.22 -15.86 -8.75
CA GLY A 65 -12.05 -15.11 -9.70
C GLY A 65 -12.14 -13.61 -9.41
N LEU A 66 -11.28 -13.06 -8.55
CA LEU A 66 -11.24 -11.64 -8.17
C LEU A 66 -10.39 -10.83 -9.17
N ASN A 67 -10.66 -10.97 -10.45
CA ASN A 67 -9.93 -10.29 -11.51
C ASN A 67 -10.09 -8.78 -11.42
N TRP A 68 -8.99 -8.07 -11.65
CA TRP A 68 -8.91 -6.60 -11.60
C TRP A 68 -8.93 -5.99 -13.00
N ASP A 69 -9.37 -4.73 -13.05
CA ASP A 69 -9.53 -3.98 -14.31
C ASP A 69 -8.35 -3.05 -14.58
N GLU A 70 -7.58 -2.71 -13.53
CA GLU A 70 -6.33 -1.95 -13.60
C GLU A 70 -5.33 -2.52 -12.58
N GLY A 71 -4.06 -2.59 -12.94
CA GLY A 71 -3.03 -3.15 -12.06
C GLY A 71 -1.63 -3.12 -12.65
N PRO A 72 -0.62 -3.63 -11.92
CA PRO A 72 0.77 -3.56 -12.35
C PRO A 72 1.04 -4.33 -13.66
N ASP A 73 0.34 -5.45 -13.87
CA ASP A 73 0.50 -6.36 -15.01
C ASP A 73 -0.31 -5.97 -16.25
N ILE A 74 -1.45 -5.31 -16.03
CA ILE A 74 -2.37 -4.94 -17.11
C ILE A 74 -2.42 -3.43 -17.39
N GLY A 75 -1.78 -2.61 -16.55
CA GLY A 75 -1.76 -1.16 -16.70
C GLY A 75 -3.10 -0.49 -16.34
N GLY A 76 -3.33 0.69 -16.89
CA GLY A 76 -4.51 1.52 -16.68
C GLY A 76 -4.20 3.01 -16.70
N SER A 77 -5.24 3.84 -16.61
CA SER A 77 -5.13 5.30 -16.82
C SER A 77 -4.43 6.05 -15.68
N PHE A 78 -4.26 5.43 -14.50
CA PHE A 78 -3.77 6.09 -13.30
C PHE A 78 -2.53 5.41 -12.70
N GLY A 79 -1.75 4.71 -13.55
CA GLY A 79 -0.49 4.10 -13.17
C GLY A 79 0.56 5.11 -12.65
N PRO A 80 1.69 4.59 -12.19
CA PRO A 80 2.02 3.20 -11.95
C PRO A 80 1.24 2.59 -10.77
N TYR A 81 1.07 1.27 -10.77
CA TYR A 81 0.32 0.52 -9.74
C TYR A 81 1.24 -0.27 -8.78
N ILE A 82 2.51 0.06 -8.78
CA ILE A 82 3.50 -0.36 -7.77
C ILE A 82 3.89 0.90 -6.98
N GLN A 83 3.77 0.85 -5.66
CA GLN A 83 3.88 2.03 -4.81
C GLN A 83 5.28 2.66 -4.83
N SER A 84 6.35 1.85 -4.85
CA SER A 84 7.73 2.34 -4.94
C SER A 84 7.99 3.18 -6.19
N GLN A 85 7.32 2.87 -7.31
CA GLN A 85 7.44 3.62 -8.56
C GLN A 85 6.79 5.02 -8.50
N ARG A 86 6.05 5.32 -7.43
CA ARG A 86 5.38 6.62 -7.21
C ARG A 86 6.17 7.57 -6.32
N LYS A 87 7.38 7.17 -5.90
CA LYS A 87 8.19 7.92 -4.92
C LYS A 87 8.40 9.38 -5.30
N ALA A 88 8.76 9.66 -6.55
CA ALA A 88 8.97 11.04 -7.01
C ALA A 88 7.72 11.91 -6.80
N ARG A 89 6.55 11.39 -7.17
CA ARG A 89 5.27 12.09 -6.98
C ARG A 89 4.94 12.30 -5.51
N HIS A 90 5.23 11.32 -4.66
CA HIS A 90 4.98 11.47 -3.21
C HIS A 90 5.89 12.56 -2.60
N LEU A 91 7.15 12.62 -3.01
CA LEU A 91 8.09 13.65 -2.55
C LEU A 91 7.65 15.06 -3.00
N GLU A 92 7.19 15.21 -4.24
CA GLU A 92 6.64 16.46 -4.76
C GLU A 92 5.47 16.96 -3.90
N TRP A 93 4.50 16.08 -3.60
CA TRP A 93 3.36 16.42 -2.77
C TRP A 93 3.74 16.67 -1.30
N ALA A 94 4.71 15.91 -0.75
CA ALA A 94 5.22 16.15 0.60
C ALA A 94 5.85 17.55 0.70
N GLN A 95 6.69 17.91 -0.27
CA GLN A 95 7.30 19.24 -0.32
C GLN A 95 6.24 20.35 -0.40
N LYS A 96 5.23 20.18 -1.27
CA LYS A 96 4.12 21.13 -1.36
C LYS A 96 3.41 21.32 -0.01
N LEU A 97 3.14 20.25 0.73
CA LEU A 97 2.52 20.34 2.06
C LEU A 97 3.41 21.06 3.07
N ILE A 98 4.73 20.89 2.99
CA ILE A 98 5.68 21.62 3.83
C ILE A 98 5.67 23.12 3.47
N ASP A 99 5.71 23.44 2.20
CA ASP A 99 5.70 24.82 1.71
C ASP A 99 4.39 25.57 2.10
N GLU A 100 3.28 24.85 2.18
CA GLU A 100 1.98 25.36 2.62
C GLU A 100 1.82 25.37 4.17
N GLY A 101 2.81 24.91 4.94
CA GLY A 101 2.77 24.84 6.39
C GLY A 101 1.83 23.75 6.95
N LEU A 102 1.39 22.80 6.12
CA LEU A 102 0.49 21.70 6.49
C LEU A 102 1.25 20.44 6.93
N ALA A 103 2.56 20.39 6.74
CA ALA A 103 3.45 19.34 7.18
C ALA A 103 4.80 19.92 7.60
N TYR A 104 5.59 19.13 8.31
CA TYR A 104 6.97 19.47 8.65
C TYR A 104 7.89 18.25 8.42
N ALA A 105 9.16 18.51 8.17
CA ALA A 105 10.16 17.47 8.10
C ALA A 105 10.54 17.01 9.51
N ASP A 106 10.50 15.71 9.75
CA ASP A 106 11.01 15.13 11.00
C ASP A 106 12.54 15.33 11.06
N PRO A 107 13.09 16.00 12.10
CA PRO A 107 14.51 16.27 12.21
C PRO A 107 15.31 15.04 12.64
N TYR A 108 14.65 13.98 13.10
CA TYR A 108 15.31 12.81 13.65
C TYR A 108 15.64 11.76 12.59
N THR A 109 16.81 11.18 12.71
CA THR A 109 17.20 10.00 11.93
C THR A 109 16.47 8.76 12.42
N ARG A 110 16.39 7.72 11.59
CA ARG A 110 15.81 6.43 11.96
C ARG A 110 16.47 5.83 13.20
N GLU A 111 17.78 5.94 13.31
CA GLU A 111 18.57 5.44 14.45
C GLU A 111 18.18 6.15 15.76
N GLU A 112 18.06 7.48 15.72
CA GLU A 112 17.61 8.27 16.88
C GLU A 112 16.21 7.89 17.31
N VAL A 113 15.29 7.73 16.37
CA VAL A 113 13.91 7.29 16.65
C VAL A 113 13.88 5.89 17.27
N ASP A 114 14.68 4.96 16.78
CA ASP A 114 14.76 3.60 17.35
C ASP A 114 15.38 3.61 18.75
N ASN A 115 16.36 4.46 19.02
CA ASN A 115 16.92 4.68 20.36
C ASN A 115 15.87 5.25 21.32
N PHE A 116 15.07 6.24 20.88
CA PHE A 116 13.98 6.79 21.70
C PHE A 116 12.93 5.73 22.03
N ARG A 117 12.57 4.87 21.08
CA ARG A 117 11.65 3.75 21.30
C ARG A 117 12.18 2.77 22.33
N GLN A 118 13.46 2.42 22.25
CA GLN A 118 14.10 1.52 23.23
C GLN A 118 14.12 2.13 24.63
N GLN A 119 14.45 3.40 24.77
CA GLN A 119 14.43 4.12 26.04
C GLN A 119 13.02 4.21 26.64
N ALA A 120 12.01 4.52 25.82
CA ALA A 120 10.62 4.55 26.24
C ALA A 120 10.16 3.16 26.72
N LYS A 121 10.52 2.10 26.00
CA LYS A 121 10.23 0.71 26.40
C LYS A 121 10.91 0.33 27.72
N ALA A 122 12.19 0.66 27.90
CA ALA A 122 12.94 0.38 29.13
C ALA A 122 12.35 1.10 30.34
N SER A 123 11.90 2.34 30.17
CA SER A 123 11.27 3.15 31.22
C SER A 123 9.76 2.93 31.36
N LYS A 124 9.18 1.97 30.61
CA LYS A 124 7.74 1.68 30.59
C LYS A 124 6.87 2.91 30.30
N LYS A 125 7.37 3.86 29.53
CA LYS A 125 6.64 5.05 29.10
C LYS A 125 6.08 4.85 27.69
N PRO A 126 4.93 5.45 27.36
CA PRO A 126 4.45 5.46 25.97
C PRO A 126 5.49 6.17 25.09
N PHE A 127 5.67 5.65 23.89
CA PHE A 127 6.41 6.35 22.84
C PHE A 127 5.39 7.18 22.03
N LEU A 128 5.55 8.48 22.07
CA LEU A 128 4.73 9.46 21.34
C LEU A 128 5.55 10.07 20.22
#